data_41c052d170b9862a0a52048683b1589a
#
_entry.id   41c052d170b9862a0a52048683b1589a
#
_cell.length_a   1.000
_cell.length_b   1.000
_cell.length_c   1.000
_cell.angle_alpha   90.00
_cell.angle_beta   90.00
_cell.angle_gamma   90.00
#
_symmetry.space_group_name_H-M   'P 1'
#
loop_
_entity.id
_entity.type
_entity.pdbx_description
1 polymer ?
#
loop_
_entity_poly.entity_id
_entity_poly.type
_entity_poly.pdbx_seq_one_letter_code
_entity_poly.pdbx_strand_id
1 'polypeptide(L)'
;MVSLTQRPAAPIRAPRGTALSCKGWPQEAALRMLMNNLDPDVAERWEDLVVYGGSGKAARSWEAYHAIVRTLRRLEADETLLVQSGKPVGVFRTHPDAPRVLIANALLVPEWGDWEHFRQYEAMGLTMYGQMTAGSWIYIGTQGILQGTYETFGACARKHFGGSLAGRLVLSAGLGGMGGAQPLAVTLNGGVGLFVEIDRERIERRLRLRYVDRVTSSLDEALGWADEARARREPLSIAVHGNAADVHPELARRGVRFDVVTDQTSAHDVLTGYVPAGLSVEDASALRVRDPKTYVKWAYESIAAQMRAMLEFQRAGAVLFDYGNNFRREAENAGVSDFSYPGFVPAFIRPLFCEGLGPFRWVALSGDPEDIYVTDRALMEAIPDNEPLVRWLRLARERVSFQGLPARICWLGYGDRAKAGRIFNDLVARGAVKAPIVIGRDHLDSGSVASPNRETESMRDGSDAIADWPVLNALLNTASGATWVSVHHGGGVGIGYSIHAGMVVVADGTPEAARRLERVLTTDPGTGIMRHADAGYPEAVAAARRHGIDLPGITA
;
A
#
# COMPACT_ATOMS: atom_id res chain seq x y z
N MET A 1 -25.82 -24.65 13.05
CA MET A 1 -25.81 -23.26 12.55
C MET A 1 -24.69 -22.53 13.27
N VAL A 2 -23.64 -22.11 12.58
CA VAL A 2 -22.61 -21.23 13.16
C VAL A 2 -23.28 -19.90 13.51
N SER A 3 -23.13 -19.44 14.75
CA SER A 3 -23.65 -18.13 15.16
C SER A 3 -23.07 -17.06 14.22
N LEU A 4 -23.92 -16.29 13.58
CA LEU A 4 -23.57 -15.27 12.58
C LEU A 4 -22.75 -14.09 13.15
N THR A 5 -22.57 -14.07 14.47
CA THR A 5 -21.82 -13.04 15.21
C THR A 5 -20.43 -13.50 15.61
N GLN A 6 -20.09 -14.78 15.41
CA GLN A 6 -18.84 -15.36 15.90
C GLN A 6 -17.76 -15.42 14.81
N ARG A 7 -16.52 -15.22 15.25
CA ARG A 7 -15.32 -15.52 14.49
C ARG A 7 -15.35 -16.98 14.03
N PRO A 8 -14.97 -17.29 12.77
CA PRO A 8 -14.77 -18.67 12.33
C PRO A 8 -13.75 -19.41 13.20
N ALA A 9 -14.00 -20.69 13.46
CA ALA A 9 -13.08 -21.53 14.23
C ALA A 9 -11.79 -21.82 13.47
N ALA A 10 -11.85 -21.82 12.14
CA ALA A 10 -10.71 -22.06 11.25
C ALA A 10 -10.32 -20.76 10.52
N PRO A 11 -9.03 -20.60 10.19
CA PRO A 11 -8.55 -19.48 9.37
C PRO A 11 -9.30 -19.37 8.04
N ILE A 12 -9.53 -18.13 7.60
CA ILE A 12 -10.17 -17.85 6.32
C ILE A 12 -9.15 -17.99 5.21
N ARG A 13 -9.55 -18.70 4.13
CA ARG A 13 -8.80 -18.71 2.88
C ARG A 13 -9.78 -18.53 1.71
N ALA A 14 -9.35 -17.76 0.72
CA ALA A 14 -10.15 -17.55 -0.48
C ALA A 14 -10.30 -18.87 -1.25
N PRO A 15 -11.50 -19.17 -1.81
CA PRO A 15 -11.68 -20.26 -2.76
C PRO A 15 -10.75 -20.11 -3.96
N ARG A 16 -10.32 -21.22 -4.52
CA ARG A 16 -9.42 -21.29 -5.68
C ARG A 16 -10.09 -22.08 -6.82
N GLY A 17 -9.60 -21.88 -8.05
CA GLY A 17 -10.12 -22.57 -9.23
C GLY A 17 -11.35 -21.88 -9.84
N THR A 18 -12.12 -22.64 -10.62
CA THR A 18 -13.21 -22.13 -11.49
C THR A 18 -14.61 -22.24 -10.90
N ALA A 19 -14.76 -22.90 -9.75
CA ALA A 19 -16.07 -23.05 -9.12
C ALA A 19 -16.58 -21.72 -8.54
N LEU A 20 -17.80 -21.32 -8.91
CA LEU A 20 -18.47 -20.13 -8.40
C LEU A 20 -19.30 -20.46 -7.17
N SER A 21 -19.23 -19.60 -6.16
CA SER A 21 -20.15 -19.57 -5.02
C SER A 21 -21.13 -18.39 -5.09
N CYS A 22 -20.87 -17.44 -5.99
CA CYS A 22 -21.70 -16.30 -6.33
C CYS A 22 -22.38 -16.49 -7.69
N LYS A 23 -23.28 -15.57 -8.07
CA LYS A 23 -24.02 -15.63 -9.35
C LYS A 23 -23.19 -15.22 -10.58
N GLY A 24 -22.02 -14.64 -10.38
CA GLY A 24 -21.12 -14.25 -11.45
C GLY A 24 -19.72 -13.93 -10.96
N TRP A 25 -18.77 -13.83 -11.89
CA TRP A 25 -17.37 -13.56 -11.57
C TRP A 25 -17.12 -12.20 -10.91
N PRO A 26 -17.81 -11.10 -11.25
CA PRO A 26 -17.61 -9.84 -10.55
C PRO A 26 -17.91 -9.93 -9.04
N GLN A 27 -18.97 -10.62 -8.65
CA GLN A 27 -19.35 -10.84 -7.25
C GLN A 27 -18.39 -11.84 -6.57
N GLU A 28 -18.04 -12.92 -7.26
CA GLU A 28 -17.09 -13.94 -6.78
C GLU A 28 -15.69 -13.33 -6.55
N ALA A 29 -15.27 -12.45 -7.44
CA ALA A 29 -13.99 -11.74 -7.30
C ALA A 29 -13.96 -10.88 -6.02
N ALA A 30 -15.00 -10.09 -5.78
CA ALA A 30 -15.11 -9.30 -4.55
C ALA A 30 -15.11 -10.19 -3.29
N LEU A 31 -15.83 -11.32 -3.34
CA LEU A 31 -15.87 -12.31 -2.26
C LEU A 31 -14.48 -12.89 -1.98
N ARG A 32 -13.81 -13.41 -3.03
CA ARG A 32 -12.48 -14.02 -2.89
C ARG A 32 -11.44 -13.02 -2.40
N MET A 33 -11.50 -11.78 -2.87
CA MET A 33 -10.58 -10.74 -2.44
C MET A 33 -10.82 -10.29 -1.00
N LEU A 34 -12.07 -10.19 -0.53
CA LEU A 34 -12.39 -9.99 0.89
C LEU A 34 -11.82 -11.12 1.75
N MET A 35 -12.01 -12.37 1.34
CA MET A 35 -11.47 -13.54 2.04
C MET A 35 -9.94 -13.59 2.00
N ASN A 36 -9.33 -13.24 0.87
CA ASN A 36 -7.88 -13.18 0.72
C ASN A 36 -7.24 -12.14 1.64
N ASN A 37 -7.92 -11.00 1.88
CA ASN A 37 -7.46 -10.00 2.84
C ASN A 37 -7.32 -10.57 4.27
N LEU A 38 -8.10 -11.59 4.60
CA LEU A 38 -8.13 -12.23 5.91
C LEU A 38 -7.39 -13.59 5.94
N ASP A 39 -6.73 -13.96 4.84
CA ASP A 39 -5.85 -15.13 4.81
C ASP A 39 -4.70 -14.92 5.82
N PRO A 40 -4.35 -15.88 6.68
CA PRO A 40 -3.25 -15.76 7.64
C PRO A 40 -1.89 -15.42 7.02
N ASP A 41 -1.68 -15.79 5.75
CA ASP A 41 -0.46 -15.43 5.04
C ASP A 41 -0.46 -13.94 4.61
N VAL A 42 -1.62 -13.29 4.59
CA VAL A 42 -1.84 -11.90 4.17
C VAL A 42 -2.05 -10.99 5.37
N ALA A 43 -3.03 -11.29 6.22
CA ALA A 43 -3.43 -10.47 7.36
C ALA A 43 -2.39 -10.46 8.49
N GLU A 44 -2.32 -9.34 9.22
CA GLU A 44 -1.54 -9.24 10.46
C GLU A 44 -2.23 -9.98 11.62
N ARG A 45 -3.54 -9.77 11.79
CA ARG A 45 -4.38 -10.42 12.81
C ARG A 45 -5.76 -10.67 12.22
N TRP A 46 -5.90 -11.75 11.46
CA TRP A 46 -7.17 -12.08 10.81
C TRP A 46 -8.31 -12.31 11.82
N GLU A 47 -7.98 -12.78 13.03
CA GLU A 47 -8.91 -13.01 14.13
C GLU A 47 -9.67 -11.74 14.54
N ASP A 48 -9.02 -10.58 14.42
CA ASP A 48 -9.55 -9.25 14.72
C ASP A 48 -10.03 -8.50 13.46
N LEU A 49 -10.05 -9.20 12.31
CA LEU A 49 -10.32 -8.61 10.98
C LEU A 49 -9.26 -7.59 10.53
N VAL A 50 -8.12 -7.53 11.21
CA VAL A 50 -7.03 -6.58 10.92
C VAL A 50 -6.13 -7.15 9.84
N VAL A 51 -6.03 -6.40 8.75
CA VAL A 51 -5.27 -6.78 7.56
C VAL A 51 -3.83 -6.28 7.66
N TYR A 52 -3.64 -4.97 7.91
CA TYR A 52 -2.31 -4.37 8.09
C TYR A 52 -2.37 -3.01 8.81
N GLY A 53 -1.20 -2.45 9.12
CA GLY A 53 -1.06 -1.11 9.70
C GLY A 53 -1.60 -1.00 11.14
N GLY A 54 -1.60 -2.10 11.87
CA GLY A 54 -2.01 -2.16 13.27
C GLY A 54 -3.51 -2.19 13.51
N SER A 55 -4.32 -1.46 12.73
CA SER A 55 -5.77 -1.34 12.94
C SER A 55 -6.60 -1.33 11.65
N GLY A 56 -5.99 -1.43 10.47
CA GLY A 56 -6.68 -1.44 9.17
C GLY A 56 -7.49 -2.71 8.94
N LYS A 57 -8.83 -2.60 8.91
CA LYS A 57 -9.78 -3.74 8.85
C LYS A 57 -10.37 -3.95 7.47
N ALA A 58 -10.71 -5.21 7.16
CA ALA A 58 -11.45 -5.61 5.96
C ALA A 58 -12.97 -5.52 6.13
N ALA A 59 -13.48 -5.70 7.35
CA ALA A 59 -14.88 -5.58 7.72
C ALA A 59 -15.01 -5.05 9.15
N ARG A 60 -16.14 -4.42 9.48
CA ARG A 60 -16.37 -3.77 10.78
C ARG A 60 -16.41 -4.77 11.93
N SER A 61 -17.05 -5.91 11.72
CA SER A 61 -17.24 -6.98 12.69
C SER A 61 -17.39 -8.32 11.96
N TRP A 62 -17.32 -9.43 12.68
CA TRP A 62 -17.61 -10.75 12.12
C TRP A 62 -19.05 -10.87 11.61
N GLU A 63 -20.01 -10.23 12.29
CA GLU A 63 -21.38 -10.15 11.79
C GLU A 63 -21.46 -9.45 10.43
N ALA A 64 -20.80 -8.30 10.30
CA ALA A 64 -20.73 -7.56 9.05
C ALA A 64 -20.02 -8.36 7.96
N TYR A 65 -18.90 -9.03 8.26
CA TYR A 65 -18.23 -9.93 7.35
C TYR A 65 -19.17 -11.01 6.79
N HIS A 66 -19.84 -11.74 7.68
CA HIS A 66 -20.79 -12.78 7.26
C HIS A 66 -21.96 -12.22 6.45
N ALA A 67 -22.44 -11.02 6.78
CA ALA A 67 -23.49 -10.35 6.02
C ALA A 67 -23.01 -9.94 4.61
N ILE A 68 -21.78 -9.43 4.47
CA ILE A 68 -21.18 -9.14 3.15
C ILE A 68 -21.08 -10.42 2.32
N VAL A 69 -20.52 -11.50 2.89
CA VAL A 69 -20.37 -12.80 2.21
C VAL A 69 -21.70 -13.34 1.71
N ARG A 70 -22.75 -13.34 2.57
CA ARG A 70 -24.09 -13.79 2.17
C ARG A 70 -24.68 -12.92 1.06
N THR A 71 -24.47 -11.59 1.15
CA THR A 71 -25.00 -10.65 0.15
C THR A 71 -24.32 -10.84 -1.19
N LEU A 72 -23.00 -10.95 -1.26
CA LEU A 72 -22.26 -11.20 -2.50
C LEU A 72 -22.69 -12.48 -3.21
N ARG A 73 -22.98 -13.55 -2.43
CA ARG A 73 -23.47 -14.83 -2.99
C ARG A 73 -24.82 -14.74 -3.69
N ARG A 74 -25.70 -13.84 -3.23
CA ARG A 74 -27.05 -13.67 -3.80
C ARG A 74 -27.19 -12.50 -4.77
N LEU A 75 -26.18 -11.62 -4.83
CA LEU A 75 -26.20 -10.37 -5.60
C LEU A 75 -26.36 -10.65 -7.10
N GLU A 76 -27.34 -9.99 -7.73
CA GLU A 76 -27.59 -10.12 -9.17
C GLU A 76 -26.58 -9.32 -10.01
N ALA A 77 -26.54 -9.60 -11.32
CA ALA A 77 -25.64 -8.95 -12.25
C ALA A 77 -25.91 -7.44 -12.44
N ASP A 78 -27.10 -6.97 -12.11
CA ASP A 78 -27.55 -5.59 -12.20
C ASP A 78 -27.79 -4.92 -10.82
N GLU A 79 -27.32 -5.56 -9.73
CA GLU A 79 -27.43 -5.03 -8.38
C GLU A 79 -26.09 -4.50 -7.87
N THR A 80 -26.16 -3.47 -7.01
CA THR A 80 -25.01 -2.87 -6.33
C THR A 80 -25.19 -2.98 -4.81
N LEU A 81 -24.19 -3.56 -4.15
CA LEU A 81 -24.07 -3.60 -2.70
C LEU A 81 -23.41 -2.31 -2.20
N LEU A 82 -24.02 -1.66 -1.20
CA LEU A 82 -23.45 -0.52 -0.50
C LEU A 82 -22.82 -0.97 0.83
N VAL A 83 -21.58 -0.57 1.06
CA VAL A 83 -20.80 -0.89 2.27
C VAL A 83 -20.33 0.40 2.93
N GLN A 84 -20.80 0.63 4.15
CA GLN A 84 -20.45 1.79 4.95
C GLN A 84 -19.53 1.34 6.10
N SER A 85 -18.29 1.79 6.06
CA SER A 85 -17.26 1.44 7.06
C SER A 85 -17.30 -0.04 7.42
N GLY A 86 -17.16 -0.91 6.40
CA GLY A 86 -17.10 -2.36 6.55
C GLY A 86 -18.40 -3.05 6.94
N LYS A 87 -19.55 -2.36 6.90
CA LYS A 87 -20.88 -2.92 7.15
C LYS A 87 -21.74 -2.83 5.89
N PRO A 88 -22.34 -3.93 5.40
CA PRO A 88 -23.29 -3.86 4.29
C PRO A 88 -24.58 -3.17 4.77
N VAL A 89 -24.99 -2.13 4.06
CA VAL A 89 -26.12 -1.29 4.49
C VAL A 89 -27.30 -1.29 3.52
N GLY A 90 -27.08 -1.72 2.28
CA GLY A 90 -28.17 -1.80 1.29
C GLY A 90 -27.73 -2.46 -0.01
N VAL A 91 -28.73 -2.92 -0.76
CA VAL A 91 -28.58 -3.41 -2.14
C VAL A 91 -29.61 -2.69 -2.98
N PHE A 92 -29.17 -2.15 -4.10
CA PHE A 92 -30.07 -1.50 -5.06
C PHE A 92 -29.89 -2.08 -6.45
N ARG A 93 -30.97 -2.17 -7.21
CA ARG A 93 -30.90 -2.44 -8.63
C ARG A 93 -30.37 -1.20 -9.34
N THR A 94 -29.31 -1.39 -10.11
CA THR A 94 -28.63 -0.36 -10.89
C THR A 94 -28.69 -0.75 -12.36
N HIS A 95 -27.56 -1.15 -12.94
CA HIS A 95 -27.49 -1.68 -14.31
C HIS A 95 -26.26 -2.61 -14.45
N PRO A 96 -26.19 -3.46 -15.50
CA PRO A 96 -25.10 -4.45 -15.63
C PRO A 96 -23.68 -3.86 -15.63
N ASP A 97 -23.48 -2.66 -16.18
CA ASP A 97 -22.17 -1.99 -16.21
C ASP A 97 -21.82 -1.23 -14.91
N ALA A 98 -22.77 -1.07 -13.97
CA ALA A 98 -22.49 -0.43 -12.69
C ALA A 98 -21.55 -1.26 -11.80
N PRO A 99 -20.85 -0.66 -10.86
CA PRO A 99 -20.09 -1.40 -9.84
C PRO A 99 -20.99 -2.36 -9.05
N ARG A 100 -20.45 -3.56 -8.79
CA ARG A 100 -21.15 -4.54 -7.91
C ARG A 100 -21.07 -4.15 -6.43
N VAL A 101 -20.04 -3.36 -6.04
CA VAL A 101 -19.87 -2.88 -4.67
C VAL A 101 -19.41 -1.42 -4.69
N LEU A 102 -20.02 -0.60 -3.85
CA LEU A 102 -19.57 0.74 -3.51
C LEU A 102 -19.27 0.81 -2.01
N ILE A 103 -18.08 1.32 -1.68
CA ILE A 103 -17.55 1.33 -0.33
C ILE A 103 -17.20 2.76 0.08
N ALA A 104 -17.61 3.16 1.29
CA ALA A 104 -17.15 4.38 1.93
C ALA A 104 -16.64 4.05 3.34
N ASN A 105 -15.41 4.41 3.66
CA ASN A 105 -14.75 4.06 4.92
C ASN A 105 -14.30 5.29 5.69
N ALA A 106 -14.73 5.40 6.96
CA ALA A 106 -14.25 6.37 7.95
C ALA A 106 -14.32 7.85 7.50
N LEU A 107 -15.19 8.18 6.54
CA LEU A 107 -15.36 9.55 6.05
C LEU A 107 -16.09 10.38 7.12
N LEU A 108 -15.33 11.07 7.95
CA LEU A 108 -15.83 12.00 8.95
C LEU A 108 -15.94 13.40 8.37
N VAL A 109 -16.94 14.16 8.83
CA VAL A 109 -17.03 15.60 8.53
C VAL A 109 -15.80 16.29 9.13
N PRO A 110 -15.16 17.27 8.44
CA PRO A 110 -13.83 17.76 8.81
C PRO A 110 -13.65 18.20 10.27
N GLU A 111 -14.65 18.84 10.89
CA GLU A 111 -14.63 19.24 12.31
C GLU A 111 -14.39 18.04 13.26
N TRP A 112 -14.83 16.85 12.87
CA TRP A 112 -14.70 15.60 13.62
C TRP A 112 -13.67 14.64 13.00
N GLY A 113 -12.84 15.15 12.12
CA GLY A 113 -11.88 14.36 11.33
C GLY A 113 -10.56 14.08 12.04
N ASP A 114 -10.58 13.71 13.30
CA ASP A 114 -9.41 13.37 14.11
C ASP A 114 -9.51 11.99 14.78
N TRP A 115 -8.41 11.54 15.40
CA TRP A 115 -8.35 10.24 16.06
C TRP A 115 -9.23 10.13 17.30
N GLU A 116 -9.48 11.21 18.03
CA GLU A 116 -10.30 11.19 19.25
C GLU A 116 -11.75 10.89 18.88
N HIS A 117 -12.33 11.67 17.97
CA HIS A 117 -13.68 11.46 17.47
C HIS A 117 -13.80 10.13 16.72
N PHE A 118 -12.80 9.76 15.91
CA PHE A 118 -12.81 8.47 15.22
C PHE A 118 -12.95 7.31 16.21
N ARG A 119 -12.12 7.27 17.27
CA ARG A 119 -12.18 6.20 18.28
C ARG A 119 -13.51 6.18 19.04
N GLN A 120 -14.06 7.36 19.32
CA GLN A 120 -15.40 7.45 19.92
C GLN A 120 -16.46 6.79 19.02
N TYR A 121 -16.48 7.14 17.73
CA TYR A 121 -17.43 6.55 16.78
C TYR A 121 -17.16 5.06 16.51
N GLU A 122 -15.92 4.64 16.51
CA GLU A 122 -15.54 3.22 16.38
C GLU A 122 -16.06 2.42 17.60
N ALA A 123 -15.88 2.93 18.82
CA ALA A 123 -16.39 2.31 20.04
C ALA A 123 -17.92 2.21 20.07
N MET A 124 -18.62 3.17 19.45
CA MET A 124 -20.08 3.14 19.25
C MET A 124 -20.50 2.17 18.12
N GLY A 125 -19.57 1.56 17.39
CA GLY A 125 -19.84 0.67 16.26
C GLY A 125 -20.35 1.39 15.00
N LEU A 126 -20.08 2.69 14.83
CA LEU A 126 -20.54 3.50 13.70
C LEU A 126 -19.56 3.52 12.54
N THR A 127 -18.27 3.30 12.80
CA THR A 127 -17.21 3.33 11.81
C THR A 127 -16.18 2.22 12.04
N MET A 128 -15.24 2.09 11.12
CA MET A 128 -14.04 1.28 11.26
C MET A 128 -12.90 1.92 10.48
N TYR A 129 -11.65 1.66 10.88
CA TYR A 129 -10.48 2.08 10.09
C TYR A 129 -10.29 1.13 8.90
N GLY A 130 -10.95 1.45 7.79
CA GLY A 130 -10.82 0.71 6.53
C GLY A 130 -9.63 1.20 5.73
N GLN A 131 -8.42 1.03 6.29
CA GLN A 131 -7.18 1.56 5.72
C GLN A 131 -6.96 1.08 4.30
N MET A 132 -7.01 2.00 3.33
CA MET A 132 -6.61 1.81 1.93
C MET A 132 -7.06 0.45 1.35
N THR A 133 -6.13 -0.34 0.86
CA THR A 133 -6.38 -1.64 0.21
C THR A 133 -6.94 -2.71 1.14
N ALA A 134 -6.83 -2.56 2.46
CA ALA A 134 -7.52 -3.41 3.44
C ALA A 134 -9.04 -3.22 3.37
N GLY A 135 -9.51 -1.98 3.46
CA GLY A 135 -10.93 -1.64 3.42
C GLY A 135 -11.58 -1.75 2.04
N SER A 136 -10.79 -1.78 0.97
CA SER A 136 -11.25 -1.97 -0.42
C SER A 136 -11.00 -3.37 -0.97
N TRP A 137 -10.55 -4.29 -0.15
CA TRP A 137 -10.38 -5.71 -0.49
C TRP A 137 -9.46 -5.95 -1.71
N ILE A 138 -8.37 -5.23 -1.80
CA ILE A 138 -7.37 -5.36 -2.87
C ILE A 138 -5.94 -5.47 -2.32
N TYR A 139 -5.77 -5.65 -1.02
CA TYR A 139 -4.48 -5.92 -0.42
C TYR A 139 -3.96 -7.30 -0.83
N ILE A 140 -2.72 -7.38 -1.24
CA ILE A 140 -2.06 -8.60 -1.76
C ILE A 140 -0.82 -8.98 -0.95
N GLY A 141 -0.76 -8.57 0.31
CA GLY A 141 0.41 -8.74 1.16
C GLY A 141 1.48 -7.69 0.90
N THR A 142 2.64 -7.87 1.53
CA THR A 142 3.77 -6.93 1.47
C THR A 142 4.29 -6.71 0.05
N GLN A 143 4.12 -7.68 -0.86
CA GLN A 143 4.49 -7.50 -2.26
C GLN A 143 3.76 -6.32 -2.93
N GLY A 144 2.59 -5.92 -2.42
CA GLY A 144 1.80 -4.82 -2.97
C GLY A 144 2.47 -3.45 -2.91
N ILE A 145 3.47 -3.27 -2.06
CA ILE A 145 4.27 -2.05 -1.97
C ILE A 145 5.71 -2.26 -2.46
N LEU A 146 6.12 -3.51 -2.67
CA LEU A 146 7.53 -3.84 -2.91
C LEU A 146 8.09 -3.14 -4.14
N GLN A 147 7.35 -3.10 -5.25
CA GLN A 147 7.85 -2.47 -6.48
C GLN A 147 7.96 -0.96 -6.34
N GLY A 148 6.99 -0.29 -5.70
CA GLY A 148 7.08 1.15 -5.42
C GLY A 148 8.26 1.49 -4.51
N THR A 149 8.56 0.62 -3.54
CA THR A 149 9.72 0.74 -2.67
C THR A 149 11.03 0.51 -3.46
N TYR A 150 11.04 -0.49 -4.34
CA TYR A 150 12.16 -0.74 -5.25
C TYR A 150 12.44 0.46 -6.16
N GLU A 151 11.42 1.06 -6.76
CA GLU A 151 11.56 2.26 -7.60
C GLU A 151 12.03 3.47 -6.80
N THR A 152 11.54 3.66 -5.57
CA THR A 152 11.97 4.75 -4.68
C THR A 152 13.46 4.66 -4.38
N PHE A 153 13.95 3.50 -3.96
CA PHE A 153 15.39 3.28 -3.72
C PHE A 153 16.20 3.33 -5.01
N GLY A 154 15.65 2.85 -6.12
CA GLY A 154 16.27 2.97 -7.44
C GLY A 154 16.42 4.42 -7.91
N ALA A 155 15.39 5.24 -7.69
CA ALA A 155 15.44 6.68 -8.00
C ALA A 155 16.43 7.42 -7.09
N CYS A 156 16.44 7.07 -5.79
CA CYS A 156 17.45 7.56 -4.86
C CYS A 156 18.87 7.20 -5.33
N ALA A 157 19.09 5.96 -5.75
CA ALA A 157 20.37 5.50 -6.27
C ALA A 157 20.79 6.26 -7.54
N ARG A 158 19.87 6.45 -8.49
CA ARG A 158 20.14 7.24 -9.71
C ARG A 158 20.53 8.69 -9.39
N LYS A 159 19.79 9.32 -8.48
CA LYS A 159 19.99 10.72 -8.13
C LYS A 159 21.28 10.98 -7.34
N HIS A 160 21.67 10.06 -6.45
CA HIS A 160 22.73 10.32 -5.46
C HIS A 160 23.95 9.40 -5.57
N PHE A 161 23.84 8.21 -6.22
CA PHE A 161 24.85 7.16 -6.15
C PHE A 161 25.20 6.54 -7.52
N GLY A 162 24.94 7.22 -8.63
CA GLY A 162 25.27 6.75 -9.96
C GLY A 162 24.48 5.52 -10.45
N GLY A 163 23.25 5.32 -9.90
CA GLY A 163 22.31 4.30 -10.37
C GLY A 163 22.31 2.98 -9.61
N SER A 164 23.15 2.81 -8.57
CA SER A 164 23.20 1.58 -7.77
C SER A 164 23.46 1.89 -6.30
N LEU A 165 22.89 1.05 -5.40
CA LEU A 165 23.21 1.07 -3.97
C LEU A 165 24.36 0.12 -3.60
N ALA A 166 25.08 -0.45 -4.56
CA ALA A 166 26.17 -1.38 -4.29
C ALA A 166 27.28 -0.74 -3.42
N GLY A 167 27.53 -1.33 -2.25
CA GLY A 167 28.44 -0.81 -1.23
C GLY A 167 27.87 0.33 -0.38
N ARG A 168 26.58 0.66 -0.51
CA ARG A 168 25.88 1.66 0.29
C ARG A 168 25.14 1.02 1.45
N LEU A 169 25.10 1.72 2.59
CA LEU A 169 24.41 1.30 3.80
C LEU A 169 23.12 2.12 3.99
N VAL A 170 22.01 1.41 4.10
CA VAL A 170 20.69 1.97 4.33
C VAL A 170 20.24 1.65 5.76
N LEU A 171 19.67 2.63 6.48
CA LEU A 171 19.00 2.43 7.75
C LEU A 171 17.51 2.70 7.61
N SER A 172 16.70 1.80 8.13
CA SER A 172 15.26 2.03 8.29
C SER A 172 14.71 1.27 9.49
N ALA A 173 13.44 1.51 9.84
CA ALA A 173 12.76 0.77 10.89
C ALA A 173 11.33 0.40 10.47
N GLY A 174 10.79 -0.63 11.13
CA GLY A 174 9.46 -1.17 10.86
C GLY A 174 9.47 -2.25 9.78
N LEU A 175 9.07 -3.48 10.15
CA LEU A 175 8.94 -4.64 9.26
C LEU A 175 7.49 -5.16 9.17
N GLY A 176 6.52 -4.28 9.44
CA GLY A 176 5.09 -4.55 9.25
C GLY A 176 4.71 -4.76 7.78
N GLY A 177 3.42 -4.64 7.47
CA GLY A 177 2.88 -4.86 6.12
C GLY A 177 3.57 -4.04 5.04
N MET A 178 3.82 -2.76 5.32
CA MET A 178 4.46 -1.81 4.40
C MET A 178 5.99 -1.83 4.53
N GLY A 179 6.51 -1.61 5.74
CA GLY A 179 7.96 -1.53 6.00
C GLY A 179 8.72 -2.81 5.68
N GLY A 180 8.05 -3.96 5.78
CA GLY A 180 8.63 -5.26 5.44
C GLY A 180 9.07 -5.42 3.97
N ALA A 181 8.69 -4.51 3.08
CA ALA A 181 9.17 -4.49 1.69
C ALA A 181 10.57 -3.89 1.54
N GLN A 182 11.01 -3.04 2.45
CA GLN A 182 12.25 -2.27 2.32
C GLN A 182 13.51 -3.15 2.24
N PRO A 183 13.66 -4.20 3.07
CA PRO A 183 14.86 -5.04 3.01
C PRO A 183 15.11 -5.62 1.62
N LEU A 184 14.08 -6.24 1.02
CA LEU A 184 14.20 -6.81 -0.32
C LEU A 184 14.38 -5.72 -1.38
N ALA A 185 13.70 -4.59 -1.28
CA ALA A 185 13.85 -3.48 -2.21
C ALA A 185 15.28 -2.90 -2.22
N VAL A 186 15.90 -2.78 -1.06
CA VAL A 186 17.30 -2.33 -0.94
C VAL A 186 18.25 -3.34 -1.57
N THR A 187 18.11 -4.63 -1.28
CA THR A 187 18.99 -5.67 -1.85
C THR A 187 18.80 -5.85 -3.35
N LEU A 188 17.57 -5.70 -3.88
CA LEU A 188 17.32 -5.69 -5.33
C LEU A 188 17.96 -4.50 -6.06
N ASN A 189 18.27 -3.41 -5.34
CA ASN A 189 19.03 -2.27 -5.83
C ASN A 189 20.56 -2.40 -5.55
N GLY A 190 20.99 -3.56 -5.03
CA GLY A 190 22.40 -3.87 -4.75
C GLY A 190 22.91 -3.37 -3.40
N GLY A 191 22.04 -2.82 -2.54
CA GLY A 191 22.43 -2.19 -1.28
C GLY A 191 22.54 -3.15 -0.10
N VAL A 192 23.17 -2.66 0.96
CA VAL A 192 23.17 -3.27 2.30
C VAL A 192 22.24 -2.48 3.20
N GLY A 193 21.40 -3.16 4.00
CA GLY A 193 20.45 -2.46 4.86
C GLY A 193 20.35 -3.04 6.26
N LEU A 194 20.24 -2.13 7.25
CA LEU A 194 19.86 -2.43 8.62
C LEU A 194 18.39 -2.01 8.83
N PHE A 195 17.56 -2.94 9.30
CA PHE A 195 16.13 -2.73 9.50
C PHE A 195 15.75 -3.07 10.93
N VAL A 196 15.41 -2.05 11.71
CA VAL A 196 15.10 -2.22 13.13
C VAL A 196 13.63 -2.59 13.29
N GLU A 197 13.32 -3.65 14.04
CA GLU A 197 11.96 -4.07 14.35
C GLU A 197 11.91 -4.62 15.77
N ILE A 198 10.92 -4.17 16.55
CA ILE A 198 10.72 -4.61 17.92
C ILE A 198 9.91 -5.91 18.01
N ASP A 199 9.06 -6.16 17.03
CA ASP A 199 8.19 -7.33 16.99
C ASP A 199 8.91 -8.50 16.31
N ARG A 200 9.24 -9.53 17.10
CA ARG A 200 9.96 -10.71 16.63
C ARG A 200 9.16 -11.51 15.60
N GLU A 201 7.84 -11.57 15.72
CA GLU A 201 6.99 -12.32 14.78
C GLU A 201 7.02 -11.67 13.39
N ARG A 202 7.09 -10.34 13.33
CA ARG A 202 7.26 -9.60 12.06
C ARG A 202 8.61 -9.93 11.43
N ILE A 203 9.69 -9.97 12.19
CA ILE A 203 11.02 -10.36 11.68
C ILE A 203 10.99 -11.79 11.12
N GLU A 204 10.48 -12.75 11.89
CA GLU A 204 10.39 -14.16 11.48
C GLU A 204 9.55 -14.34 10.23
N ARG A 205 8.47 -13.56 10.09
CA ARG A 205 7.65 -13.54 8.87
C ARG A 205 8.46 -13.08 7.66
N ARG A 206 9.29 -12.04 7.79
CA ARG A 206 10.13 -11.53 6.69
C ARG A 206 11.26 -12.49 6.33
N LEU A 207 11.83 -13.18 7.29
CA LEU A 207 12.78 -14.29 7.03
C LEU A 207 12.13 -15.40 6.21
N ARG A 208 10.96 -15.92 6.65
CA ARG A 208 10.24 -16.97 5.91
C ARG A 208 9.92 -16.58 4.48
N LEU A 209 9.53 -15.32 4.27
CA LEU A 209 9.21 -14.76 2.94
C LEU A 209 10.46 -14.38 2.14
N ARG A 210 11.67 -14.53 2.70
CA ARG A 210 12.94 -14.17 2.06
C ARG A 210 13.06 -12.68 1.69
N TYR A 211 12.41 -11.82 2.50
CA TYR A 211 12.58 -10.37 2.41
C TYR A 211 13.77 -9.87 3.23
N VAL A 212 14.11 -10.60 4.30
CA VAL A 212 15.29 -10.37 5.16
C VAL A 212 16.22 -11.57 5.03
N ASP A 213 17.53 -11.31 4.95
CA ASP A 213 18.55 -12.35 4.79
C ASP A 213 19.09 -12.83 6.14
N ARG A 214 19.32 -11.90 7.10
CA ARG A 214 19.88 -12.20 8.43
C ARG A 214 19.14 -11.46 9.53
N VAL A 215 19.22 -12.01 10.76
CA VAL A 215 18.65 -11.38 11.96
C VAL A 215 19.60 -11.51 13.14
N THR A 216 19.68 -10.45 13.95
CA THR A 216 20.38 -10.43 15.23
C THR A 216 19.78 -9.40 16.18
N SER A 217 20.06 -9.53 17.48
CA SER A 217 19.82 -8.49 18.50
C SER A 217 21.10 -7.74 18.86
N SER A 218 22.25 -8.13 18.32
CA SER A 218 23.55 -7.51 18.58
C SER A 218 23.87 -6.47 17.50
N LEU A 219 24.02 -5.21 17.89
CA LEU A 219 24.45 -4.15 16.98
C LEU A 219 25.87 -4.38 16.45
N ASP A 220 26.76 -4.93 17.27
CA ASP A 220 28.15 -5.20 16.85
C ASP A 220 28.18 -6.27 15.76
N GLU A 221 27.39 -7.32 15.90
CA GLU A 221 27.26 -8.36 14.87
C GLU A 221 26.61 -7.82 13.59
N ALA A 222 25.53 -7.02 13.72
CA ALA A 222 24.85 -6.41 12.57
C ALA A 222 25.79 -5.50 11.79
N LEU A 223 26.55 -4.65 12.47
CA LEU A 223 27.53 -3.75 11.86
C LEU A 223 28.68 -4.51 11.21
N GLY A 224 29.19 -5.57 11.88
CA GLY A 224 30.23 -6.42 11.29
C GLY A 224 29.77 -7.07 9.98
N TRP A 225 28.57 -7.65 9.93
CA TRP A 225 28.01 -8.20 8.68
C TRP A 225 27.79 -7.13 7.60
N ALA A 226 27.33 -5.95 8.01
CA ALA A 226 27.11 -4.85 7.08
C ALA A 226 28.41 -4.36 6.45
N ASP A 227 29.48 -4.19 7.24
CA ASP A 227 30.79 -3.74 6.76
C ASP A 227 31.43 -4.75 5.83
N GLU A 228 31.35 -6.05 6.15
CA GLU A 228 31.83 -7.13 5.26
C GLU A 228 31.09 -7.10 3.91
N ALA A 229 29.76 -7.02 3.91
CA ALA A 229 28.95 -6.99 2.69
C ALA A 229 29.24 -5.74 1.86
N ARG A 230 29.37 -4.57 2.50
CA ARG A 230 29.76 -3.31 1.83
C ARG A 230 31.12 -3.39 1.15
N ALA A 231 32.13 -3.94 1.86
CA ALA A 231 33.48 -4.09 1.31
C ALA A 231 33.51 -4.99 0.07
N ARG A 232 32.67 -6.03 0.06
CA ARG A 232 32.50 -6.94 -1.11
C ARG A 232 31.51 -6.41 -2.15
N ARG A 233 30.79 -5.31 -1.86
CA ARG A 233 29.70 -4.77 -2.69
C ARG A 233 28.58 -5.80 -2.93
N GLU A 234 28.35 -6.69 -1.97
CA GLU A 234 27.32 -7.72 -2.00
C GLU A 234 26.05 -7.19 -1.32
N PRO A 235 24.87 -7.40 -1.91
CA PRO A 235 23.62 -6.98 -1.28
C PRO A 235 23.33 -7.85 -0.05
N LEU A 236 22.90 -7.21 1.05
CA LEU A 236 22.54 -7.90 2.28
C LEU A 236 21.49 -7.13 3.06
N SER A 237 20.44 -7.79 3.50
CA SER A 237 19.45 -7.22 4.42
C SER A 237 19.56 -7.86 5.81
N ILE A 238 19.67 -7.01 6.83
CA ILE A 238 19.86 -7.40 8.22
C ILE A 238 18.72 -6.81 9.06
N ALA A 239 17.90 -7.67 9.67
CA ALA A 239 16.96 -7.24 10.69
C ALA A 239 17.65 -7.16 12.05
N VAL A 240 17.48 -6.04 12.72
CA VAL A 240 17.95 -5.83 14.10
C VAL A 240 16.74 -5.87 15.02
N HIS A 241 16.66 -6.89 15.88
CA HIS A 241 15.58 -6.99 16.87
C HIS A 241 15.83 -5.99 17.99
N GLY A 242 15.01 -4.94 18.04
CA GLY A 242 15.12 -3.86 19.00
C GLY A 242 14.14 -2.73 18.72
N ASN A 243 14.04 -1.76 19.64
CA ASN A 243 13.23 -0.57 19.45
C ASN A 243 14.02 0.48 18.66
N ALA A 244 13.44 1.04 17.62
CA ALA A 244 14.10 2.06 16.79
C ALA A 244 14.45 3.33 17.59
N ALA A 245 13.65 3.70 18.59
CA ALA A 245 13.92 4.84 19.46
C ALA A 245 15.09 4.61 20.43
N ASP A 246 15.50 3.36 20.66
CA ASP A 246 16.71 3.01 21.40
C ASP A 246 17.90 2.82 20.45
N VAL A 247 17.67 2.12 19.35
CA VAL A 247 18.74 1.70 18.40
C VAL A 247 19.29 2.88 17.59
N HIS A 248 18.43 3.77 17.05
CA HIS A 248 18.90 4.89 16.24
C HIS A 248 19.78 5.87 17.04
N PRO A 249 19.40 6.31 18.27
CA PRO A 249 20.27 7.13 19.11
C PRO A 249 21.61 6.45 19.44
N GLU A 250 21.60 5.14 19.70
CA GLU A 250 22.83 4.39 19.99
C GLU A 250 23.76 4.32 18.77
N LEU A 251 23.21 4.10 17.57
CA LEU A 251 23.99 4.13 16.33
C LEU A 251 24.59 5.53 16.06
N ALA A 252 23.82 6.60 16.35
CA ALA A 252 24.30 7.97 16.23
C ALA A 252 25.44 8.25 17.25
N ARG A 253 25.26 7.84 18.51
CA ARG A 253 26.29 7.97 19.56
C ARG A 253 27.58 7.21 19.21
N ARG A 254 27.49 6.08 18.51
CA ARG A 254 28.65 5.33 18.00
C ARG A 254 29.30 5.95 16.76
N GLY A 255 28.72 7.00 16.21
CA GLY A 255 29.23 7.68 15.01
C GLY A 255 29.11 6.82 13.74
N VAL A 256 28.16 5.87 13.67
CA VAL A 256 27.92 5.03 12.50
C VAL A 256 27.45 5.92 11.35
N ARG A 257 28.02 5.74 10.16
CA ARG A 257 27.67 6.50 8.97
C ARG A 257 26.80 5.67 8.04
N PHE A 258 25.64 6.23 7.69
CA PHE A 258 24.70 5.68 6.71
C PHE A 258 24.74 6.52 5.43
N ASP A 259 24.51 5.88 4.27
CA ASP A 259 24.36 6.56 2.99
C ASP A 259 22.90 7.02 2.78
N VAL A 260 21.93 6.22 3.26
CA VAL A 260 20.49 6.51 3.17
C VAL A 260 19.83 6.19 4.49
N VAL A 261 18.90 7.06 4.93
CA VAL A 261 18.10 6.86 6.14
C VAL A 261 16.63 7.16 5.84
N THR A 262 15.75 6.32 6.32
CA THR A 262 14.30 6.54 6.28
C THR A 262 13.61 5.78 7.42
N ASP A 263 12.25 5.78 7.46
CA ASP A 263 11.48 5.09 8.49
C ASP A 263 10.15 4.57 7.96
N GLN A 264 9.71 3.42 8.47
CA GLN A 264 8.40 2.81 8.20
C GLN A 264 7.77 2.19 9.46
N THR A 265 8.09 2.73 10.64
CA THR A 265 7.34 2.39 11.86
C THR A 265 5.86 2.81 11.71
N SER A 266 4.96 2.19 12.46
CA SER A 266 3.52 2.52 12.39
C SER A 266 3.20 3.79 13.18
N ALA A 267 3.85 4.91 12.86
CA ALA A 267 3.72 6.19 13.57
C ALA A 267 2.38 6.91 13.33
N HIS A 268 1.68 6.59 12.25
CA HIS A 268 0.39 7.20 11.87
C HIS A 268 -0.74 7.02 12.90
N ASP A 269 -0.60 6.07 13.80
CA ASP A 269 -1.43 5.89 15.00
C ASP A 269 -0.52 5.70 16.21
N VAL A 270 -0.24 6.77 16.91
CA VAL A 270 0.71 6.81 18.03
C VAL A 270 0.28 5.87 19.17
N LEU A 271 -1.03 5.68 19.38
CA LEU A 271 -1.54 4.83 20.45
C LEU A 271 -1.44 3.34 20.11
N THR A 272 -1.75 2.92 18.88
CA THR A 272 -1.84 1.49 18.55
C THR A 272 -0.70 0.99 17.68
N GLY A 273 0.05 1.88 17.05
CA GLY A 273 1.06 1.54 16.06
C GLY A 273 2.51 1.65 16.50
N TYR A 274 2.86 2.67 17.29
CA TYR A 274 4.25 2.94 17.70
C TYR A 274 4.52 2.43 19.12
N VAL A 275 5.60 1.68 19.31
CA VAL A 275 6.00 1.14 20.63
C VAL A 275 6.99 2.10 21.30
N PRO A 276 6.70 2.63 22.52
CA PRO A 276 7.62 3.49 23.25
C PRO A 276 8.95 2.82 23.57
N ALA A 277 10.03 3.60 23.63
CA ALA A 277 11.36 3.14 24.03
C ALA A 277 11.37 2.47 25.40
N GLY A 278 12.25 1.48 25.56
CA GLY A 278 12.42 0.77 26.82
C GLY A 278 11.29 -0.22 27.18
N LEU A 279 10.25 -0.38 26.35
CA LEU A 279 9.16 -1.33 26.56
C LEU A 279 9.28 -2.53 25.61
N SER A 280 8.91 -3.72 26.10
CA SER A 280 8.58 -4.86 25.23
C SER A 280 7.22 -4.64 24.55
N VAL A 281 6.91 -5.45 23.52
CA VAL A 281 5.58 -5.41 22.87
C VAL A 281 4.46 -5.73 23.85
N GLU A 282 4.70 -6.67 24.75
CA GLU A 282 3.78 -7.11 25.81
C GLU A 282 3.54 -6.01 26.85
N ASP A 283 4.62 -5.39 27.35
CA ASP A 283 4.54 -4.28 28.33
C ASP A 283 3.84 -3.06 27.73
N ALA A 284 4.16 -2.75 26.47
CA ALA A 284 3.52 -1.69 25.71
C ALA A 284 2.01 -1.95 25.54
N SER A 285 1.61 -3.19 25.25
CA SER A 285 0.22 -3.58 25.14
C SER A 285 -0.52 -3.45 26.47
N ALA A 286 0.12 -3.87 27.57
CA ALA A 286 -0.44 -3.74 28.92
C ALA A 286 -0.59 -2.25 29.34
N LEU A 287 0.43 -1.42 29.07
CA LEU A 287 0.38 0.02 29.37
C LEU A 287 -0.71 0.74 28.57
N ARG A 288 -0.86 0.41 27.28
CA ARG A 288 -1.88 0.98 26.39
C ARG A 288 -3.29 0.82 26.95
N VAL A 289 -3.59 -0.36 27.51
CA VAL A 289 -4.90 -0.66 28.11
C VAL A 289 -5.06 0.04 29.48
N ARG A 290 -4.01 0.00 30.29
CA ARG A 290 -4.05 0.52 31.67
C ARG A 290 -4.03 2.04 31.73
N ASP A 291 -3.17 2.67 30.93
CA ASP A 291 -2.97 4.12 30.92
C ASP A 291 -2.58 4.62 29.53
N PRO A 292 -3.57 4.81 28.64
CA PRO A 292 -3.34 5.25 27.27
C PRO A 292 -2.71 6.66 27.18
N LYS A 293 -2.94 7.53 28.18
CA LYS A 293 -2.36 8.89 28.18
C LYS A 293 -0.86 8.84 28.41
N THR A 294 -0.41 8.08 29.40
CA THR A 294 1.03 7.85 29.62
C THR A 294 1.67 7.14 28.44
N TYR A 295 0.99 6.18 27.84
CA TYR A 295 1.48 5.52 26.62
C TYR A 295 1.76 6.51 25.49
N VAL A 296 0.79 7.34 25.14
CA VAL A 296 0.92 8.34 24.07
C VAL A 296 2.04 9.34 24.37
N LYS A 297 2.16 9.80 25.63
CA LYS A 297 3.26 10.68 26.04
C LYS A 297 4.63 10.03 25.77
N TRP A 298 4.82 8.78 26.21
CA TRP A 298 6.11 8.08 26.02
C TRP A 298 6.37 7.75 24.55
N ALA A 299 5.33 7.47 23.78
CA ALA A 299 5.46 7.29 22.34
C ALA A 299 5.96 8.57 21.63
N TYR A 300 5.44 9.75 21.98
CA TYR A 300 5.92 11.03 21.45
C TYR A 300 7.36 11.33 21.87
N GLU A 301 7.73 11.08 23.12
CA GLU A 301 9.12 11.23 23.59
C GLU A 301 10.07 10.32 22.78
N SER A 302 9.65 9.11 22.49
CA SER A 302 10.40 8.11 21.70
C SER A 302 10.51 8.51 20.23
N ILE A 303 9.43 8.95 19.61
CA ILE A 303 9.41 9.49 18.23
C ILE A 303 10.38 10.66 18.11
N ALA A 304 10.37 11.58 19.07
CA ALA A 304 11.30 12.72 19.08
C ALA A 304 12.77 12.27 19.20
N ALA A 305 13.07 11.28 20.03
CA ALA A 305 14.42 10.75 20.19
C ALA A 305 14.92 10.08 18.90
N GLN A 306 14.10 9.21 18.29
CA GLN A 306 14.42 8.56 17.01
C GLN A 306 14.63 9.59 15.91
N MET A 307 13.74 10.59 15.78
CA MET A 307 13.86 11.62 14.75
C MET A 307 15.13 12.44 14.90
N ARG A 308 15.50 12.85 16.13
CA ARG A 308 16.75 13.59 16.37
C ARG A 308 17.97 12.80 15.89
N ALA A 309 18.01 11.48 16.14
CA ALA A 309 19.07 10.62 15.64
C ALA A 309 19.09 10.56 14.10
N MET A 310 17.92 10.48 13.45
CA MET A 310 17.83 10.51 11.99
C MET A 310 18.36 11.83 11.42
N LEU A 311 18.07 12.97 12.05
CA LEU A 311 18.61 14.28 11.68
C LEU A 311 20.14 14.37 11.90
N GLU A 312 20.69 13.69 12.90
CA GLU A 312 22.14 13.59 13.08
C GLU A 312 22.79 12.80 11.93
N PHE A 313 22.21 11.71 11.47
CA PHE A 313 22.67 10.99 10.28
C PHE A 313 22.62 11.87 9.02
N GLN A 314 21.55 12.67 8.85
CA GLN A 314 21.47 13.63 7.74
C GLN A 314 22.62 14.64 7.79
N ARG A 315 22.88 15.25 8.98
CA ARG A 315 24.01 16.18 9.16
C ARG A 315 25.37 15.51 8.89
N ALA A 316 25.47 14.21 9.13
CA ALA A 316 26.65 13.41 8.81
C ALA A 316 26.76 13.03 7.32
N GLY A 317 25.81 13.46 6.48
CA GLY A 317 25.83 13.31 5.01
C GLY A 317 24.91 12.23 4.45
N ALA A 318 24.07 11.59 5.26
CA ALA A 318 23.08 10.63 4.75
C ALA A 318 21.99 11.33 3.94
N VAL A 319 21.54 10.68 2.86
CA VAL A 319 20.29 11.05 2.18
C VAL A 319 19.13 10.64 3.07
N LEU A 320 18.40 11.62 3.61
CA LEU A 320 17.22 11.40 4.43
C LEU A 320 15.96 11.76 3.64
N PHE A 321 14.93 10.91 3.70
CA PHE A 321 13.61 11.20 3.16
C PHE A 321 12.52 10.56 4.03
N ASP A 322 11.36 11.23 4.11
CA ASP A 322 10.16 10.70 4.73
C ASP A 322 9.49 9.69 3.79
N TYR A 323 9.21 8.49 4.27
CA TYR A 323 8.58 7.44 3.46
C TYR A 323 7.05 7.37 3.64
N GLY A 324 6.44 8.37 4.26
CA GLY A 324 5.01 8.55 4.26
C GLY A 324 4.23 7.71 5.27
N ASN A 325 4.81 7.46 6.43
CA ASN A 325 4.17 6.84 7.59
C ASN A 325 3.72 7.87 8.66
N ASN A 326 3.69 9.14 8.32
CA ASN A 326 3.39 10.29 9.19
C ASN A 326 4.44 10.54 10.30
N PHE A 327 5.58 9.86 10.25
CA PHE A 327 6.60 9.94 11.31
C PHE A 327 7.13 11.37 11.49
N ARG A 328 7.38 12.09 10.41
CA ARG A 328 7.83 13.50 10.43
C ARG A 328 6.79 14.41 11.11
N ARG A 329 5.50 14.25 10.78
CA ARG A 329 4.42 15.02 11.38
C ARG A 329 4.27 14.71 12.87
N GLU A 330 4.36 13.44 13.26
CA GLU A 330 4.27 13.07 14.67
C GLU A 330 5.51 13.54 15.47
N ALA A 331 6.68 13.59 14.84
CA ALA A 331 7.87 14.17 15.44
C ALA A 331 7.73 15.71 15.62
N GLU A 332 7.08 16.40 14.69
CA GLU A 332 6.73 17.83 14.83
C GLU A 332 5.77 18.04 16.02
N ASN A 333 4.73 17.22 16.14
CA ASN A 333 3.82 17.22 17.29
C ASN A 333 4.56 16.95 18.62
N ALA A 334 5.66 16.20 18.56
CA ALA A 334 6.56 15.94 19.70
C ALA A 334 7.61 17.04 19.95
N GLY A 335 7.53 18.18 19.23
CA GLY A 335 8.39 19.35 19.42
C GLY A 335 9.74 19.30 18.68
N VAL A 336 9.90 18.45 17.68
CA VAL A 336 11.04 18.51 16.76
C VAL A 336 10.72 19.48 15.63
N SER A 337 11.64 20.35 15.24
CA SER A 337 11.36 21.48 14.33
C SER A 337 12.31 21.64 13.14
N ASP A 338 13.27 20.75 12.96
CA ASP A 338 14.28 20.87 11.89
C ASP A 338 14.04 19.79 10.81
N PHE A 339 13.17 20.10 9.84
CA PHE A 339 12.82 19.19 8.74
C PHE A 339 13.25 19.74 7.38
N SER A 340 14.56 19.74 7.12
CA SER A 340 15.14 20.20 5.85
C SER A 340 15.15 19.13 4.74
N TYR A 341 14.46 18.00 4.95
CA TYR A 341 14.40 16.88 3.99
C TYR A 341 12.98 16.66 3.43
N PRO A 342 12.86 16.25 2.18
CA PRO A 342 11.57 16.03 1.52
C PRO A 342 10.95 14.67 1.87
N GLY A 343 9.65 14.53 1.59
CA GLY A 343 9.03 13.22 1.41
C GLY A 343 9.51 12.52 0.14
N PHE A 344 9.34 11.21 0.07
CA PHE A 344 9.80 10.40 -1.07
C PHE A 344 9.08 10.77 -2.38
N VAL A 345 7.83 11.23 -2.30
CA VAL A 345 7.06 11.59 -3.51
C VAL A 345 7.64 12.82 -4.19
N PRO A 346 7.79 14.00 -3.54
CA PRO A 346 8.43 15.15 -4.19
C PRO A 346 9.89 14.89 -4.52
N ALA A 347 10.59 14.01 -3.76
CA ALA A 347 12.00 13.71 -4.02
C ALA A 347 12.23 12.85 -5.26
N PHE A 348 11.35 11.85 -5.53
CA PHE A 348 11.63 10.75 -6.47
C PHE A 348 10.46 10.35 -7.36
N ILE A 349 9.21 10.52 -6.93
CA ILE A 349 8.03 9.90 -7.57
C ILE A 349 7.21 10.90 -8.38
N ARG A 350 7.20 12.17 -8.03
CA ARG A 350 6.38 13.20 -8.69
C ARG A 350 6.49 13.21 -10.23
N PRO A 351 7.68 13.12 -10.85
CA PRO A 351 7.78 13.06 -12.30
C PRO A 351 7.03 11.86 -12.91
N LEU A 352 7.04 10.71 -12.24
CA LEU A 352 6.32 9.52 -12.69
C LEU A 352 4.80 9.73 -12.61
N PHE A 353 4.31 10.38 -11.56
CA PHE A 353 2.90 10.71 -11.41
C PHE A 353 2.40 11.68 -12.49
N CYS A 354 3.25 12.61 -12.94
CA CYS A 354 2.94 13.49 -14.06
C CYS A 354 2.71 12.74 -15.38
N GLU A 355 3.31 11.58 -15.55
CA GLU A 355 3.14 10.68 -16.71
C GLU A 355 1.98 9.67 -16.51
N GLY A 356 1.25 9.75 -15.40
CA GLY A 356 0.23 8.76 -15.04
C GLY A 356 0.80 7.39 -14.71
N LEU A 357 2.13 7.28 -14.49
CA LEU A 357 2.73 6.06 -13.98
C LEU A 357 2.37 5.88 -12.51
N GLY A 358 2.03 4.64 -12.16
CA GLY A 358 1.73 4.30 -10.77
C GLY A 358 1.47 2.81 -10.59
N PRO A 359 1.18 2.41 -9.34
CA PRO A 359 1.01 1.00 -8.98
C PRO A 359 -0.18 0.37 -9.70
N PHE A 360 0.09 -0.74 -10.36
CA PHE A 360 -0.87 -1.58 -11.06
C PHE A 360 -0.70 -3.00 -10.55
N ARG A 361 -1.75 -3.61 -10.01
CA ARG A 361 -1.69 -4.94 -9.42
C ARG A 361 -2.75 -5.86 -9.99
N TRP A 362 -2.45 -7.17 -10.00
CA TRP A 362 -3.41 -8.17 -10.39
C TRP A 362 -3.29 -9.45 -9.56
N VAL A 363 -4.39 -10.19 -9.50
CA VAL A 363 -4.54 -11.40 -8.67
C VAL A 363 -5.18 -12.50 -9.51
N ALA A 364 -4.60 -13.70 -9.49
CA ALA A 364 -5.14 -14.87 -10.15
C ALA A 364 -6.13 -15.61 -9.24
N LEU A 365 -7.41 -15.57 -9.59
CA LEU A 365 -8.46 -16.23 -8.81
C LEU A 365 -8.41 -17.75 -8.87
N SER A 366 -7.67 -18.33 -9.81
CA SER A 366 -7.40 -19.78 -9.85
C SER A 366 -6.64 -20.27 -8.63
N GLY A 367 -5.83 -19.41 -8.01
CA GLY A 367 -4.89 -19.79 -6.96
C GLY A 367 -3.65 -20.51 -7.50
N ASP A 368 -3.46 -20.56 -8.81
CA ASP A 368 -2.30 -21.17 -9.46
C ASP A 368 -1.24 -20.10 -9.79
N PRO A 369 -0.02 -20.18 -9.23
CA PRO A 369 1.09 -19.29 -9.57
C PRO A 369 1.40 -19.20 -11.07
N GLU A 370 1.17 -20.27 -11.85
CA GLU A 370 1.45 -20.26 -13.28
C GLU A 370 0.62 -19.22 -14.02
N ASP A 371 -0.60 -18.93 -13.58
CA ASP A 371 -1.43 -17.88 -14.20
C ASP A 371 -0.78 -16.48 -14.07
N ILE A 372 -0.07 -16.21 -12.96
CA ILE A 372 0.74 -14.98 -12.82
C ILE A 372 1.93 -15.02 -13.77
N TYR A 373 2.61 -16.16 -13.90
CA TYR A 373 3.76 -16.25 -14.80
C TYR A 373 3.37 -16.15 -16.28
N VAL A 374 2.17 -16.61 -16.65
CA VAL A 374 1.59 -16.40 -17.99
C VAL A 374 1.33 -14.92 -18.24
N THR A 375 0.71 -14.23 -17.29
CA THR A 375 0.45 -12.78 -17.41
C THR A 375 1.74 -11.95 -17.43
N ASP A 376 2.75 -12.31 -16.61
CA ASP A 376 4.07 -11.66 -16.61
C ASP A 376 4.72 -11.77 -18.02
N ARG A 377 4.73 -12.97 -18.62
CA ARG A 377 5.29 -13.19 -19.97
C ARG A 377 4.57 -12.36 -21.03
N ALA A 378 3.24 -12.39 -20.99
CA ALA A 378 2.43 -11.65 -21.96
C ALA A 378 2.67 -10.13 -21.89
N LEU A 379 2.87 -9.57 -20.68
CA LEU A 379 3.23 -8.16 -20.53
C LEU A 379 4.64 -7.85 -21.05
N MET A 380 5.63 -8.68 -20.75
CA MET A 380 6.99 -8.49 -21.26
C MET A 380 7.05 -8.56 -22.79
N GLU A 381 6.25 -9.42 -23.41
CA GLU A 381 6.15 -9.54 -24.87
C GLU A 381 5.43 -8.34 -25.50
N ALA A 382 4.39 -7.82 -24.83
CA ALA A 382 3.58 -6.73 -25.33
C ALA A 382 4.22 -5.35 -25.17
N ILE A 383 5.09 -5.15 -24.16
CA ILE A 383 5.74 -3.88 -23.82
C ILE A 383 7.26 -4.11 -23.68
N PRO A 384 7.93 -4.63 -24.72
CA PRO A 384 9.35 -5.03 -24.62
C PRO A 384 10.30 -3.85 -24.41
N ASP A 385 9.94 -2.67 -24.89
CA ASP A 385 10.74 -1.46 -24.80
C ASP A 385 10.71 -0.80 -23.42
N ASN A 386 9.82 -1.26 -22.53
CA ASN A 386 9.79 -0.82 -21.13
C ASN A 386 10.80 -1.66 -20.30
N GLU A 387 12.10 -1.36 -20.46
CA GLU A 387 13.16 -2.07 -19.76
C GLU A 387 12.98 -2.14 -18.24
N PRO A 388 12.54 -1.08 -17.53
CA PRO A 388 12.27 -1.15 -16.09
C PRO A 388 11.20 -2.18 -15.73
N LEU A 389 10.09 -2.24 -16.50
CA LEU A 389 9.03 -3.23 -16.31
C LEU A 389 9.56 -4.66 -16.53
N VAL A 390 10.24 -4.90 -17.66
CA VAL A 390 10.79 -6.23 -18.01
C VAL A 390 11.77 -6.71 -16.95
N ARG A 391 12.67 -5.84 -16.50
CA ARG A 391 13.61 -6.14 -15.41
C ARG A 391 12.89 -6.48 -14.12
N TRP A 392 11.89 -5.68 -13.74
CA TRP A 392 11.11 -5.91 -12.54
C TRP A 392 10.37 -7.24 -12.57
N LEU A 393 9.67 -7.56 -13.65
CA LEU A 393 8.90 -8.82 -13.75
C LEU A 393 9.80 -10.06 -13.67
N ARG A 394 11.01 -10.00 -14.23
CA ARG A 394 12.03 -11.07 -14.09
C ARG A 394 12.46 -11.23 -12.63
N LEU A 395 12.83 -10.13 -11.95
CA LEU A 395 13.22 -10.14 -10.54
C LEU A 395 12.07 -10.63 -9.64
N ALA A 396 10.85 -10.17 -9.89
CA ALA A 396 9.69 -10.57 -9.13
C ALA A 396 9.39 -12.06 -9.24
N ARG A 397 9.56 -12.65 -10.42
CA ARG A 397 9.39 -14.10 -10.62
C ARG A 397 10.37 -14.92 -9.77
N GLU A 398 11.60 -14.46 -9.61
CA GLU A 398 12.65 -15.18 -8.89
C GLU A 398 12.64 -14.93 -7.39
N ARG A 399 12.29 -13.72 -6.97
CA ARG A 399 12.53 -13.24 -5.61
C ARG A 399 11.27 -12.99 -4.78
N VAL A 400 10.08 -12.87 -5.41
CA VAL A 400 8.84 -12.52 -4.71
C VAL A 400 7.98 -13.75 -4.48
N SER A 401 7.82 -14.12 -3.22
CA SER A 401 6.90 -15.18 -2.79
C SER A 401 5.47 -14.66 -2.70
N PHE A 402 4.51 -15.48 -3.16
CA PHE A 402 3.10 -15.14 -3.04
C PHE A 402 2.59 -15.30 -1.61
N GLN A 403 1.67 -14.42 -1.23
CA GLN A 403 0.92 -14.45 0.03
C GLN A 403 -0.57 -14.58 -0.31
N GLY A 404 -1.24 -15.61 0.19
CA GLY A 404 -2.64 -15.90 -0.16
C GLY A 404 -2.83 -16.32 -1.62
N LEU A 405 -3.74 -15.65 -2.34
CA LEU A 405 -3.90 -15.82 -3.78
C LEU A 405 -2.67 -15.27 -4.51
N PRO A 406 -2.18 -15.97 -5.56
CA PRO A 406 -1.08 -15.48 -6.37
C PRO A 406 -1.38 -14.10 -6.97
N ALA A 407 -0.44 -13.20 -6.82
CA ALA A 407 -0.63 -11.81 -7.23
C ALA A 407 0.69 -11.20 -7.73
N ARG A 408 0.60 -10.13 -8.49
CA ARG A 408 1.72 -9.34 -8.97
C ARG A 408 1.41 -7.86 -8.88
N ILE A 409 2.44 -7.07 -8.73
CA ILE A 409 2.42 -5.62 -8.87
C ILE A 409 3.49 -5.19 -9.87
N CYS A 410 3.20 -4.15 -10.64
CA CYS A 410 4.19 -3.39 -11.40
C CYS A 410 3.74 -1.93 -11.49
N TRP A 411 4.56 -1.08 -12.07
CA TRP A 411 4.17 0.28 -12.40
C TRP A 411 3.91 0.40 -13.90
N LEU A 412 2.69 0.83 -14.22
CA LEU A 412 2.25 1.10 -15.59
C LEU A 412 1.64 2.48 -15.70
N GLY A 413 1.85 3.12 -16.85
CA GLY A 413 1.30 4.42 -17.17
C GLY A 413 -0.02 4.38 -17.94
N TYR A 414 -0.42 5.56 -18.37
CA TYR A 414 -1.57 5.76 -19.25
C TYR A 414 -1.39 5.01 -20.58
N GLY A 415 -2.43 4.32 -21.02
CA GLY A 415 -2.41 3.46 -22.22
C GLY A 415 -1.91 2.04 -21.92
N ASP A 416 -0.79 1.87 -21.22
CA ASP A 416 -0.24 0.56 -20.89
C ASP A 416 -1.14 -0.24 -19.94
N ARG A 417 -1.84 0.43 -19.01
CA ARG A 417 -2.81 -0.23 -18.12
C ARG A 417 -3.98 -0.81 -18.90
N ALA A 418 -4.57 -0.06 -19.83
CA ALA A 418 -5.65 -0.54 -20.68
C ALA A 418 -5.18 -1.70 -21.58
N LYS A 419 -3.97 -1.59 -22.15
CA LYS A 419 -3.34 -2.67 -22.93
C LYS A 419 -3.17 -3.93 -22.09
N ALA A 420 -2.65 -3.83 -20.85
CA ALA A 420 -2.52 -4.94 -19.92
C ALA A 420 -3.87 -5.58 -19.60
N GLY A 421 -4.89 -4.76 -19.30
CA GLY A 421 -6.25 -5.25 -19.03
C GLY A 421 -6.84 -6.05 -20.17
N ARG A 422 -6.70 -5.57 -21.42
CA ARG A 422 -7.13 -6.31 -22.62
C ARG A 422 -6.40 -7.64 -22.77
N ILE A 423 -5.08 -7.63 -22.63
CA ILE A 423 -4.26 -8.85 -22.72
C ILE A 423 -4.72 -9.88 -21.68
N PHE A 424 -4.92 -9.47 -20.44
CA PHE A 424 -5.37 -10.40 -19.39
C PHE A 424 -6.77 -10.95 -19.68
N ASN A 425 -7.67 -10.10 -20.17
CA ASN A 425 -9.01 -10.56 -20.57
C ASN A 425 -8.97 -11.58 -21.72
N ASP A 426 -8.12 -11.34 -22.71
CA ASP A 426 -7.92 -12.26 -23.85
C ASP A 426 -7.28 -13.60 -23.41
N LEU A 427 -6.36 -13.56 -22.44
CA LEU A 427 -5.77 -14.77 -21.85
C LEU A 427 -6.83 -15.62 -21.14
N VAL A 428 -7.75 -14.98 -20.41
CA VAL A 428 -8.87 -15.67 -19.76
C VAL A 428 -9.84 -16.22 -20.83
N ALA A 429 -10.23 -15.42 -21.82
CA ALA A 429 -11.16 -15.81 -22.87
C ALA A 429 -10.72 -17.05 -23.65
N ARG A 430 -9.42 -17.18 -23.94
CA ARG A 430 -8.86 -18.35 -24.66
C ARG A 430 -8.40 -19.49 -23.75
N GLY A 431 -8.63 -19.40 -22.43
CA GLY A 431 -8.27 -20.44 -21.45
C GLY A 431 -6.76 -20.59 -21.21
N ALA A 432 -5.94 -19.61 -21.59
CA ALA A 432 -4.51 -19.60 -21.30
C ALA A 432 -4.24 -19.29 -19.81
N VAL A 433 -5.18 -18.66 -19.15
CA VAL A 433 -5.28 -18.43 -17.71
C VAL A 433 -6.53 -19.15 -17.22
N LYS A 434 -6.41 -19.90 -16.11
CA LYS A 434 -7.41 -20.88 -15.65
C LYS A 434 -8.69 -20.26 -15.08
N ALA A 435 -8.60 -19.05 -14.52
CA ALA A 435 -9.72 -18.33 -13.93
C ALA A 435 -9.52 -16.81 -14.11
N PRO A 436 -10.55 -15.97 -13.87
CA PRO A 436 -10.45 -14.54 -14.01
C PRO A 436 -9.31 -13.91 -13.21
N ILE A 437 -8.85 -12.77 -13.73
CA ILE A 437 -7.83 -11.92 -13.13
C ILE A 437 -8.51 -10.69 -12.54
N VAL A 438 -8.29 -10.46 -11.25
CA VAL A 438 -8.68 -9.21 -10.58
C VAL A 438 -7.59 -8.18 -10.80
N ILE A 439 -7.94 -7.02 -11.29
CA ILE A 439 -7.02 -5.90 -11.54
C ILE A 439 -7.42 -4.74 -10.65
N GLY A 440 -6.44 -4.17 -9.96
CA GLY A 440 -6.62 -2.99 -9.14
C GLY A 440 -5.32 -2.19 -9.06
N ARG A 441 -5.30 -1.24 -8.14
CA ARG A 441 -4.11 -0.44 -7.88
C ARG A 441 -4.01 -0.08 -6.41
N ASP A 442 -2.88 0.47 -6.01
CA ASP A 442 -2.75 1.09 -4.70
C ASP A 442 -3.57 2.38 -4.65
N HIS A 443 -4.10 2.73 -3.47
CA HIS A 443 -4.79 3.99 -3.24
C HIS A 443 -3.84 5.21 -3.27
N LEU A 444 -2.54 4.98 -3.36
CA LEU A 444 -1.49 6.00 -3.51
C LEU A 444 -1.28 6.45 -4.96
N ASP A 445 -2.11 6.02 -5.88
CA ASP A 445 -1.99 6.35 -7.30
C ASP A 445 -2.22 7.86 -7.55
N SER A 446 -1.63 8.35 -8.62
CA SER A 446 -1.44 9.79 -8.90
C SER A 446 -2.71 10.64 -8.88
N GLY A 447 -3.87 10.09 -9.29
CA GLY A 447 -5.15 10.81 -9.36
C GLY A 447 -6.10 10.53 -8.20
N SER A 448 -5.76 9.62 -7.30
CA SER A 448 -6.71 9.01 -6.37
C SER A 448 -6.56 9.43 -4.91
N VAL A 449 -5.70 10.37 -4.60
CA VAL A 449 -5.36 10.70 -3.21
C VAL A 449 -5.17 12.20 -2.99
N ALA A 450 -5.58 12.69 -1.82
CA ALA A 450 -5.15 13.96 -1.24
C ALA A 450 -4.53 13.64 0.12
N SER A 451 -3.22 13.85 0.25
CA SER A 451 -2.42 13.51 1.40
C SER A 451 -1.22 14.46 1.50
N PRO A 452 -1.39 15.63 2.18
CA PRO A 452 -0.36 16.67 2.25
C PRO A 452 0.97 16.21 2.83
N ASN A 453 0.93 15.22 3.72
CA ASN A 453 2.14 14.66 4.36
C ASN A 453 2.76 13.50 3.59
N ARG A 454 2.30 13.19 2.36
CA ARG A 454 2.78 12.03 1.60
C ARG A 454 2.67 12.24 0.08
N GLU A 455 1.59 11.78 -0.58
CA GLU A 455 1.49 11.72 -2.05
C GLU A 455 1.34 13.10 -2.68
N THR A 456 0.68 14.01 -1.99
CA THR A 456 0.43 15.38 -2.49
C THR A 456 1.24 16.44 -1.75
N GLU A 457 2.29 16.01 -1.03
CA GLU A 457 3.25 16.93 -0.40
C GLU A 457 3.87 17.86 -1.45
N SER A 458 3.81 19.16 -1.20
CA SER A 458 4.41 20.19 -2.04
C SER A 458 3.91 20.17 -3.49
N MET A 459 2.60 20.11 -3.68
CA MET A 459 2.00 20.34 -5.00
C MET A 459 2.34 21.75 -5.49
N ARG A 460 2.64 21.88 -6.77
CA ARG A 460 3.17 23.12 -7.36
C ARG A 460 2.24 24.33 -7.17
N ASP A 461 0.93 24.10 -7.16
CA ASP A 461 -0.12 25.11 -6.99
C ASP A 461 -0.62 25.24 -5.53
N GLY A 462 -0.07 24.44 -4.60
CA GLY A 462 -0.51 24.40 -3.20
C GLY A 462 -1.78 23.58 -2.96
N SER A 463 -2.23 22.78 -3.91
CA SER A 463 -3.45 21.95 -3.80
C SER A 463 -3.27 20.66 -2.99
N ASP A 464 -2.28 20.61 -2.11
CA ASP A 464 -1.89 19.43 -1.33
C ASP A 464 -3.08 18.76 -0.60
N ALA A 465 -3.96 19.58 -0.01
CA ALA A 465 -5.06 19.14 0.83
C ALA A 465 -6.43 19.12 0.14
N ILE A 466 -6.48 19.33 -1.18
CA ILE A 466 -7.76 19.39 -1.92
C ILE A 466 -8.27 17.97 -2.19
N ALA A 467 -9.31 17.58 -1.47
CA ALA A 467 -9.88 16.23 -1.53
C ALA A 467 -10.89 16.01 -2.67
N ASP A 468 -11.21 17.02 -3.46
CA ASP A 468 -12.06 16.90 -4.65
C ASP A 468 -11.49 15.88 -5.65
N TRP A 469 -10.17 15.82 -5.78
CA TRP A 469 -9.48 14.94 -6.72
C TRP A 469 -9.75 13.45 -6.49
N PRO A 470 -9.53 12.87 -5.30
CA PRO A 470 -9.88 11.47 -5.06
C PRO A 470 -11.39 11.21 -5.16
N VAL A 471 -12.24 12.16 -4.82
CA VAL A 471 -13.70 12.03 -4.99
C VAL A 471 -14.06 11.97 -6.47
N LEU A 472 -13.53 12.89 -7.31
CA LEU A 472 -13.71 12.87 -8.76
C LEU A 472 -13.16 11.57 -9.38
N ASN A 473 -12.02 11.07 -8.90
CA ASN A 473 -11.48 9.79 -9.34
C ASN A 473 -12.46 8.65 -9.06
N ALA A 474 -13.04 8.58 -7.85
CA ALA A 474 -14.02 7.54 -7.50
C ALA A 474 -15.30 7.64 -8.33
N LEU A 475 -15.82 8.87 -8.56
CA LEU A 475 -17.01 9.11 -9.37
C LEU A 475 -16.76 8.69 -10.83
N LEU A 476 -15.60 9.05 -11.39
CA LEU A 476 -15.25 8.69 -12.76
C LEU A 476 -15.05 7.17 -12.92
N ASN A 477 -14.40 6.51 -11.96
CA ASN A 477 -14.27 5.05 -11.96
C ASN A 477 -15.63 4.34 -11.87
N THR A 478 -16.58 4.90 -11.10
CA THR A 478 -17.96 4.43 -11.05
C THR A 478 -18.66 4.59 -12.41
N ALA A 479 -18.56 5.76 -13.03
CA ALA A 479 -19.13 6.04 -14.35
C ALA A 479 -18.49 5.18 -15.46
N SER A 480 -17.21 4.83 -15.34
CA SER A 480 -16.47 3.98 -16.27
C SER A 480 -16.80 2.49 -16.15
N GLY A 481 -17.49 2.08 -15.07
CA GLY A 481 -17.93 0.69 -14.85
C GLY A 481 -16.90 -0.19 -14.16
N ALA A 482 -16.10 0.35 -13.23
CA ALA A 482 -15.27 -0.47 -12.35
C ALA A 482 -16.12 -1.52 -11.60
N THR A 483 -15.53 -2.68 -11.28
CA THR A 483 -16.26 -3.76 -10.60
C THR A 483 -16.60 -3.40 -9.17
N TRP A 484 -15.69 -2.74 -8.46
CA TRP A 484 -15.99 -2.04 -7.21
C TRP A 484 -15.11 -0.80 -7.04
N VAL A 485 -15.67 0.19 -6.33
CA VAL A 485 -15.05 1.49 -6.08
C VAL A 485 -15.17 1.81 -4.59
N SER A 486 -14.17 2.50 -4.06
CA SER A 486 -14.14 2.86 -2.65
C SER A 486 -13.59 4.26 -2.42
N VAL A 487 -14.08 4.95 -1.38
CA VAL A 487 -13.53 6.21 -0.87
C VAL A 487 -13.22 6.04 0.61
N HIS A 488 -12.08 6.51 1.05
CA HIS A 488 -11.59 6.31 2.40
C HIS A 488 -11.02 7.60 2.97
N HIS A 489 -11.12 7.71 4.29
CA HIS A 489 -10.41 8.68 5.10
C HIS A 489 -9.31 7.98 5.90
N GLY A 490 -8.16 8.59 6.04
CA GLY A 490 -7.07 8.12 6.89
C GLY A 490 -5.88 7.56 6.12
N GLY A 491 -5.92 6.35 5.66
CA GLY A 491 -4.81 5.71 4.96
C GLY A 491 -3.54 5.53 5.80
N GLY A 492 -2.39 5.48 5.14
CA GLY A 492 -1.09 5.24 5.77
C GLY A 492 -0.55 6.40 6.62
N VAL A 493 -1.17 7.58 6.56
CA VAL A 493 -0.82 8.77 7.35
C VAL A 493 -1.78 9.04 8.51
N GLY A 494 -2.87 8.24 8.65
CA GLY A 494 -3.82 8.33 9.75
C GLY A 494 -5.04 9.21 9.47
N ILE A 495 -6.01 9.13 10.39
CA ILE A 495 -7.25 9.92 10.35
C ILE A 495 -6.92 11.42 10.43
N GLY A 496 -7.59 12.22 9.61
CA GLY A 496 -7.39 13.68 9.52
C GLY A 496 -6.36 14.11 8.46
N TYR A 497 -5.59 13.17 7.89
CA TYR A 497 -4.43 13.53 7.06
C TYR A 497 -4.54 13.09 5.60
N SER A 498 -5.54 12.31 5.23
CA SER A 498 -5.74 11.95 3.81
C SER A 498 -7.16 11.50 3.48
N ILE A 499 -7.56 11.79 2.22
CA ILE A 499 -8.71 11.17 1.55
C ILE A 499 -8.18 10.48 0.30
N HIS A 500 -8.64 9.25 0.04
CA HIS A 500 -8.17 8.48 -1.11
C HIS A 500 -9.24 7.55 -1.66
N ALA A 501 -9.09 7.14 -2.92
CA ALA A 501 -10.03 6.31 -3.65
C ALA A 501 -9.37 5.02 -4.14
N GLY A 502 -10.14 3.93 -4.11
CA GLY A 502 -9.78 2.63 -4.67
C GLY A 502 -10.62 2.27 -5.87
N MET A 503 -10.04 1.54 -6.80
CA MET A 503 -10.68 1.02 -8.00
C MET A 503 -10.23 -0.42 -8.23
N VAL A 504 -11.21 -1.27 -8.57
CA VAL A 504 -10.93 -2.66 -9.00
C VAL A 504 -11.83 -3.01 -10.18
N VAL A 505 -11.25 -3.70 -11.17
CA VAL A 505 -11.95 -4.20 -12.35
C VAL A 505 -11.53 -5.64 -12.63
N VAL A 506 -12.45 -6.47 -13.11
CA VAL A 506 -12.22 -7.91 -13.33
C VAL A 506 -12.12 -8.22 -14.82
N ALA A 507 -11.07 -8.94 -15.18
CA ALA A 507 -10.87 -9.55 -16.50
C ALA A 507 -11.42 -10.98 -16.43
N ASP A 508 -12.65 -11.21 -16.90
CA ASP A 508 -13.35 -12.49 -16.83
C ASP A 508 -13.49 -13.20 -18.20
N GLY A 509 -12.85 -12.65 -19.22
CA GLY A 509 -12.83 -13.19 -20.58
C GLY A 509 -14.01 -12.75 -21.44
N THR A 510 -14.96 -11.98 -20.91
CA THR A 510 -16.14 -11.54 -21.66
C THR A 510 -15.88 -10.26 -22.47
N PRO A 511 -16.64 -10.02 -23.56
CA PRO A 511 -16.62 -8.74 -24.29
C PRO A 511 -17.03 -7.55 -23.41
N GLU A 512 -17.93 -7.78 -22.44
CA GLU A 512 -18.37 -6.77 -21.45
C GLU A 512 -17.21 -6.36 -20.57
N ALA A 513 -16.43 -7.31 -20.05
CA ALA A 513 -15.22 -7.03 -19.28
C ALA A 513 -14.17 -6.30 -20.11
N ALA A 514 -13.97 -6.67 -21.37
CA ALA A 514 -13.02 -5.97 -22.26
C ALA A 514 -13.34 -4.46 -22.37
N ARG A 515 -14.63 -4.10 -22.56
CA ARG A 515 -15.07 -2.70 -22.65
C ARG A 515 -14.88 -1.94 -21.33
N ARG A 516 -15.16 -2.58 -20.18
CA ARG A 516 -14.95 -1.98 -18.86
C ARG A 516 -13.47 -1.75 -18.57
N LEU A 517 -12.64 -2.75 -18.84
CA LEU A 517 -11.20 -2.68 -18.68
C LEU A 517 -10.61 -1.52 -19.47
N GLU A 518 -11.01 -1.36 -20.75
CA GLU A 518 -10.56 -0.26 -21.58
C GLU A 518 -10.92 1.10 -20.97
N ARG A 519 -12.19 1.31 -20.59
CA ARG A 519 -12.65 2.59 -20.00
C ARG A 519 -11.97 2.87 -18.68
N VAL A 520 -12.04 1.95 -17.73
CA VAL A 520 -11.56 2.13 -16.35
C VAL A 520 -10.05 2.34 -16.33
N LEU A 521 -9.30 1.49 -17.06
CA LEU A 521 -7.84 1.55 -17.06
C LEU A 521 -7.27 2.68 -17.94
N THR A 522 -8.11 3.38 -18.66
CA THR A 522 -7.80 4.65 -19.33
C THR A 522 -8.12 5.84 -18.43
N THR A 523 -9.33 5.92 -17.89
CA THR A 523 -9.79 7.09 -17.14
C THR A 523 -9.10 7.21 -15.79
N ASP A 524 -8.84 6.10 -15.10
CA ASP A 524 -8.21 6.10 -13.77
C ASP A 524 -6.81 6.74 -13.77
N PRO A 525 -5.82 6.28 -14.56
CA PRO A 525 -4.52 6.96 -14.65
C PRO A 525 -4.62 8.35 -15.30
N GLY A 526 -5.61 8.57 -16.16
CA GLY A 526 -5.89 9.88 -16.78
C GLY A 526 -6.17 10.96 -15.76
N THR A 527 -6.86 10.65 -14.66
CA THR A 527 -7.10 11.63 -13.58
C THR A 527 -5.81 12.08 -12.91
N GLY A 528 -4.78 11.23 -12.88
CA GLY A 528 -3.46 11.60 -12.37
C GLY A 528 -2.74 12.61 -13.26
N ILE A 529 -2.73 12.38 -14.57
CA ILE A 529 -2.17 13.33 -15.54
C ILE A 529 -2.93 14.65 -15.47
N MET A 530 -4.26 14.62 -15.52
CA MET A 530 -5.13 15.79 -15.47
C MET A 530 -4.86 16.64 -14.22
N ARG A 531 -4.83 16.03 -13.04
CA ARG A 531 -4.57 16.70 -11.77
C ARG A 531 -3.22 17.41 -11.74
N HIS A 532 -2.15 16.73 -12.20
CA HIS A 532 -0.82 17.32 -12.22
C HIS A 532 -0.68 18.40 -13.30
N ALA A 533 -1.38 18.26 -14.44
CA ALA A 533 -1.45 19.29 -15.46
C ALA A 533 -2.16 20.55 -14.93
N ASP A 534 -3.28 20.39 -14.23
CA ASP A 534 -4.01 21.48 -13.58
C ASP A 534 -3.16 22.20 -12.53
N ALA A 535 -2.34 21.45 -11.77
CA ALA A 535 -1.38 22.00 -10.83
C ALA A 535 -0.15 22.67 -11.48
N GLY A 536 -0.10 22.73 -12.83
CA GLY A 536 0.92 23.46 -13.58
C GLY A 536 2.25 22.71 -13.78
N TYR A 537 2.26 21.37 -13.70
CA TYR A 537 3.44 20.59 -14.05
C TYR A 537 3.58 20.45 -15.56
N PRO A 538 4.68 20.99 -16.18
CA PRO A 538 4.86 20.95 -17.63
C PRO A 538 4.90 19.52 -18.20
N GLU A 539 5.46 18.58 -17.45
CA GLU A 539 5.55 17.18 -17.81
C GLU A 539 4.15 16.56 -17.96
N ALA A 540 3.22 16.89 -17.06
CA ALA A 540 1.86 16.41 -17.11
C ALA A 540 1.06 17.03 -18.26
N VAL A 541 1.28 18.33 -18.56
CA VAL A 541 0.71 18.98 -19.73
C VAL A 541 1.21 18.33 -21.01
N ALA A 542 2.51 18.04 -21.10
CA ALA A 542 3.09 17.33 -22.23
C ALA A 542 2.55 15.91 -22.37
N ALA A 543 2.38 15.19 -21.25
CA ALA A 543 1.77 13.86 -21.24
C ALA A 543 0.31 13.91 -21.72
N ALA A 544 -0.48 14.85 -21.24
CA ALA A 544 -1.87 15.03 -21.67
C ALA A 544 -1.98 15.26 -23.19
N ARG A 545 -1.14 16.14 -23.73
CA ARG A 545 -1.09 16.39 -25.19
C ARG A 545 -0.70 15.13 -25.98
N ARG A 546 0.32 14.43 -25.52
CA ARG A 546 0.81 13.18 -26.15
C ARG A 546 -0.26 12.09 -26.21
N HIS A 547 -1.11 12.03 -25.18
CA HIS A 547 -2.17 11.04 -25.05
C HIS A 547 -3.56 11.54 -25.50
N GLY A 548 -3.69 12.78 -25.98
CA GLY A 548 -4.95 13.35 -26.42
C GLY A 548 -5.97 13.55 -25.29
N ILE A 549 -5.51 13.79 -24.06
CA ILE A 549 -6.38 14.12 -22.93
C ILE A 549 -6.81 15.58 -23.08
N ASP A 550 -8.12 15.80 -23.14
CA ASP A 550 -8.69 17.14 -23.21
C ASP A 550 -8.58 17.83 -21.84
N LEU A 551 -7.96 18.99 -21.82
CA LEU A 551 -7.76 19.85 -20.66
C LEU A 551 -8.39 21.22 -20.90
N PRO A 552 -9.70 21.40 -20.71
CA PRO A 552 -10.42 22.62 -21.10
C PRO A 552 -9.90 23.91 -20.46
N GLY A 553 -9.28 23.81 -19.26
CA GLY A 553 -8.70 24.94 -18.53
C GLY A 553 -7.27 25.32 -18.94
N ILE A 554 -6.62 24.53 -19.79
CA ILE A 554 -5.22 24.74 -20.20
C ILE A 554 -5.18 25.05 -21.70
N THR A 555 -4.98 26.35 -22.05
CA THR A 555 -4.83 26.77 -23.45
C THR A 555 -3.59 26.15 -24.08
N ALA A 556 -3.71 25.77 -25.36
CA ALA A 556 -2.69 25.08 -26.15
C ALA A 556 -1.38 25.88 -26.30
#